data_d00b4ea13a3eb48d994ea73d0a07af2b
#
_entry.id   d00b4ea13a3eb48d994ea73d0a07af2b
#
_cell.length_a   1.000
_cell.length_b   1.000
_cell.length_c   1.000
_cell.angle_alpha   90.00
_cell.angle_beta   90.00
_cell.angle_gamma   90.00
#
_symmetry.space_group_name_H-M   'P 1'
#
loop_
_entity.id
_entity.type
_entity.pdbx_description
1 polymer ?
#
loop_
_entity_poly.entity_id
_entity_poly.type
_entity_poly.pdbx_seq_one_letter_code
_entity_poly.pdbx_strand_id
1 'polypeptide(L)'
;MSQEVVLILFQVVVLVFAFSVHESAHAYTAMRLGDPTAYMLGRVTLNPIKHLDLFGSVLLPLIGLFTGGWLIGWAKPCPITPRNFRDIRRGELLTALAGPASNLAMAGVALLLLMVLKHLVPGGYVSILAAMATADHVALDLGALRLFPIAMLLYYGILINLLLFVFNLVPLPPLDGSMILSQFLPPQIDQAYRRIGLWGFLLFFILGGRILGIFYDPLLGAFNHALATL
;
A
#
# COMPACT_ATOMS: atom_id res chain seq x y z
N MET A 1 20.08 2.02 -19.29
CA MET A 1 19.59 1.40 -18.05
C MET A 1 19.07 0.02 -18.40
N SER A 2 19.35 -0.99 -17.57
CA SER A 2 18.73 -2.31 -17.79
C SER A 2 17.21 -2.23 -17.55
N GLN A 3 16.46 -3.11 -18.20
CA GLN A 3 15.01 -3.18 -18.05
C GLN A 3 14.61 -3.35 -16.57
N GLU A 4 15.33 -4.19 -15.84
CA GLU A 4 15.12 -4.41 -14.41
C GLU A 4 15.17 -3.13 -13.58
N VAL A 5 16.18 -2.27 -13.81
CA VAL A 5 16.31 -0.99 -13.10
C VAL A 5 15.11 -0.08 -13.36
N VAL A 6 14.58 -0.07 -14.59
CA VAL A 6 13.38 0.72 -14.93
C VAL A 6 12.14 0.21 -14.18
N LEU A 7 11.95 -1.11 -14.13
CA LEU A 7 10.83 -1.73 -13.43
C LEU A 7 10.86 -1.44 -11.93
N ILE A 8 12.05 -1.51 -11.34
CA ILE A 8 12.26 -1.17 -9.94
C ILE A 8 11.93 0.30 -9.67
N LEU A 9 12.35 1.21 -10.54
CA LEU A 9 12.03 2.63 -10.40
C LEU A 9 10.50 2.86 -10.42
N PHE A 10 9.76 2.17 -11.30
CA PHE A 10 8.30 2.23 -11.30
C PHE A 10 7.70 1.74 -9.98
N GLN A 11 8.18 0.62 -9.46
CA GLN A 11 7.71 0.09 -8.18
C GLN A 11 7.97 1.06 -7.03
N VAL A 12 9.18 1.63 -6.96
CA VAL A 12 9.56 2.60 -5.91
C VAL A 12 8.68 3.86 -6.00
N VAL A 13 8.47 4.41 -7.20
CA VAL A 13 7.63 5.60 -7.39
C VAL A 13 6.20 5.32 -6.92
N VAL A 14 5.62 4.19 -7.33
CA VAL A 14 4.27 3.80 -6.92
C VAL A 14 4.19 3.55 -5.41
N LEU A 15 5.17 2.86 -4.83
CA LEU A 15 5.22 2.57 -3.40
C LEU A 15 5.29 3.84 -2.55
N VAL A 16 6.18 4.78 -2.91
CA VAL A 16 6.33 6.06 -2.21
C VAL A 16 5.06 6.90 -2.30
N PHE A 17 4.39 6.89 -3.45
CA PHE A 17 3.12 7.58 -3.62
C PHE A 17 2.00 6.90 -2.82
N ALA A 18 1.92 5.58 -2.85
CA ALA A 18 0.95 4.79 -2.09
C ALA A 18 1.08 5.04 -0.57
N PHE A 19 2.30 5.04 -0.03
CA PHE A 19 2.56 5.42 1.36
C PHE A 19 2.12 6.86 1.66
N SER A 20 2.37 7.80 0.75
CA SER A 20 2.01 9.20 0.98
C SER A 20 0.50 9.38 1.07
N VAL A 21 -0.26 8.70 0.21
CA VAL A 21 -1.74 8.73 0.25
C VAL A 21 -2.25 8.06 1.52
N HIS A 22 -1.70 6.90 1.88
CA HIS A 22 -2.06 6.11 3.05
C HIS A 22 -1.88 6.92 4.36
N GLU A 23 -0.67 7.44 4.60
CA GLU A 23 -0.37 8.25 5.79
C GLU A 23 -1.17 9.57 5.82
N SER A 24 -1.38 10.19 4.65
CA SER A 24 -2.21 11.37 4.52
C SER A 24 -3.68 11.10 4.85
N ALA A 25 -4.18 9.90 4.51
CA ALA A 25 -5.54 9.48 4.83
C ALA A 25 -5.74 9.31 6.35
N HIS A 26 -4.77 8.72 7.06
CA HIS A 26 -4.77 8.67 8.53
C HIS A 26 -4.80 10.09 9.12
N ALA A 27 -3.87 10.95 8.69
CA ALA A 27 -3.75 12.32 9.18
C ALA A 27 -5.03 13.15 8.95
N TYR A 28 -5.61 13.04 7.76
CA TYR A 28 -6.85 13.74 7.39
C TYR A 28 -8.03 13.23 8.23
N THR A 29 -8.17 11.93 8.37
CA THR A 29 -9.27 11.33 9.12
C THR A 29 -9.18 11.67 10.61
N ALA A 30 -7.98 11.60 11.20
CA ALA A 30 -7.74 12.02 12.58
C ALA A 30 -8.16 13.48 12.81
N MET A 31 -7.73 14.39 11.93
CA MET A 31 -8.10 15.80 11.98
C MET A 31 -9.63 16.00 11.92
N ARG A 32 -10.31 15.29 11.03
CA ARG A 32 -11.79 15.39 10.90
C ARG A 32 -12.53 14.87 12.12
N LEU A 33 -11.95 13.92 12.84
CA LEU A 33 -12.53 13.30 14.04
C LEU A 33 -12.14 14.02 15.35
N GLY A 34 -11.32 15.07 15.27
CA GLY A 34 -11.02 15.96 16.41
C GLY A 34 -9.56 15.97 16.85
N ASP A 35 -8.70 15.12 16.27
CA ASP A 35 -7.26 15.14 16.55
C ASP A 35 -6.47 15.93 15.49
N PRO A 36 -6.08 17.18 15.75
CA PRO A 36 -5.32 18.00 14.83
C PRO A 36 -3.81 17.72 14.87
N THR A 37 -3.31 16.76 15.66
CA THR A 37 -1.88 16.57 15.91
C THR A 37 -1.10 16.38 14.61
N ALA A 38 -1.51 15.46 13.74
CA ALA A 38 -0.86 15.22 12.47
C ALA A 38 -0.99 16.42 11.50
N TYR A 39 -2.12 17.10 11.48
CA TYR A 39 -2.33 18.30 10.69
C TYR A 39 -1.37 19.42 11.08
N MET A 40 -1.22 19.72 12.37
CA MET A 40 -0.30 20.73 12.89
C MET A 40 1.17 20.45 12.56
N LEU A 41 1.51 19.17 12.37
CA LEU A 41 2.83 18.73 11.92
C LEU A 41 2.99 18.68 10.39
N GLY A 42 1.97 19.15 9.64
CA GLY A 42 2.00 19.21 8.18
C GLY A 42 1.96 17.84 7.50
N ARG A 43 1.28 16.84 8.16
CA ARG A 43 1.16 15.47 7.64
C ARG A 43 -0.05 15.26 6.72
N VAL A 44 -0.99 16.22 6.66
CA VAL A 44 -2.10 16.20 5.69
C VAL A 44 -1.59 16.76 4.37
N THR A 45 -0.83 15.96 3.64
CA THR A 45 -0.17 16.34 2.39
C THR A 45 0.18 15.10 1.57
N LEU A 46 0.18 15.22 0.25
CA LEU A 46 0.67 14.19 -0.67
C LEU A 46 2.19 14.29 -0.95
N ASN A 47 2.87 15.25 -0.30
CA ASN A 47 4.33 15.38 -0.43
C ASN A 47 5.02 14.18 0.24
N PRO A 48 5.66 13.27 -0.51
CA PRO A 48 6.24 12.05 0.03
C PRO A 48 7.35 12.31 1.05
N ILE A 49 8.09 13.41 0.92
CA ILE A 49 9.19 13.75 1.84
C ILE A 49 8.70 13.86 3.30
N LYS A 50 7.44 14.25 3.49
CA LYS A 50 6.83 14.34 4.83
C LYS A 50 6.53 12.98 5.45
N HIS A 51 6.39 11.94 4.63
CA HIS A 51 5.99 10.59 5.03
C HIS A 51 7.15 9.58 4.96
N LEU A 52 8.25 9.94 4.30
CA LEU A 52 9.43 9.07 4.21
C LEU A 52 10.12 8.93 5.56
N ASP A 53 10.43 7.69 5.90
CA ASP A 53 11.39 7.31 6.93
C ASP A 53 12.73 6.94 6.26
N LEU A 54 13.84 7.46 6.75
CA LEU A 54 15.13 7.24 6.12
C LEU A 54 15.50 5.75 6.06
N PHE A 55 15.23 5.02 7.14
CA PHE A 55 15.53 3.59 7.23
C PHE A 55 14.48 2.75 6.50
N GLY A 56 13.20 2.94 6.81
CA GLY A 56 12.11 2.13 6.28
C GLY A 56 11.79 2.40 4.82
N SER A 57 11.76 3.67 4.40
CA SER A 57 11.31 4.02 3.05
C SER A 57 12.44 4.14 2.03
N VAL A 58 13.71 4.24 2.47
CA VAL A 58 14.84 4.44 1.57
C VAL A 58 15.87 3.31 1.71
N LEU A 59 16.42 3.11 2.90
CA LEU A 59 17.56 2.19 3.09
C LEU A 59 17.15 0.73 2.89
N LEU A 60 16.04 0.29 3.47
CA LEU A 60 15.58 -1.11 3.35
C LEU A 60 15.18 -1.49 1.93
N PRO A 61 14.38 -0.69 1.19
CA PRO A 61 14.13 -0.97 -0.22
C PRO A 61 15.41 -1.05 -1.05
N LEU A 62 16.39 -0.18 -0.80
CA LEU A 62 17.69 -0.22 -1.47
C LEU A 62 18.45 -1.52 -1.15
N ILE A 63 18.50 -1.93 0.12
CA ILE A 63 19.13 -3.20 0.52
C ILE A 63 18.43 -4.37 -0.17
N GLY A 64 17.10 -4.42 -0.16
CA GLY A 64 16.31 -5.42 -0.86
C GLY A 64 16.67 -5.53 -2.34
N LEU A 65 16.85 -4.40 -2.99
CA LEU A 65 17.30 -4.27 -4.38
C LEU A 65 18.66 -4.94 -4.64
N PHE A 66 19.65 -4.63 -3.79
CA PHE A 66 21.03 -5.15 -3.96
C PHE A 66 21.16 -6.62 -3.57
N THR A 67 20.28 -7.13 -2.73
CA THR A 67 20.32 -8.53 -2.27
C THR A 67 19.42 -9.47 -3.08
N GLY A 68 18.68 -8.94 -4.08
CA GLY A 68 17.67 -9.71 -4.83
C GLY A 68 16.48 -10.12 -3.97
N GLY A 69 16.29 -9.44 -2.83
CA GLY A 69 15.23 -9.67 -1.87
C GLY A 69 13.97 -8.86 -2.18
N TRP A 70 13.02 -8.93 -1.25
CA TRP A 70 11.72 -8.24 -1.37
C TRP A 70 11.90 -6.75 -1.10
N LEU A 71 11.14 -5.93 -1.83
CA LEU A 71 10.98 -4.51 -1.53
C LEU A 71 10.17 -4.35 -0.23
N ILE A 72 10.88 -4.40 0.90
CA ILE A 72 10.31 -4.23 2.22
C ILE A 72 10.60 -2.82 2.70
N GLY A 73 9.59 -2.19 3.28
CA GLY A 73 9.77 -0.86 3.84
C GLY A 73 8.56 -0.42 4.64
N TRP A 74 8.73 0.66 5.39
CA TRP A 74 7.66 1.34 6.09
C TRP A 74 7.76 2.85 5.92
N ALA A 75 6.61 3.51 6.03
CA ALA A 75 6.53 4.97 6.09
C ALA A 75 6.76 5.47 7.52
N LYS A 76 7.05 6.74 7.66
CA LYS A 76 7.09 7.41 8.96
C LYS A 76 5.66 7.49 9.51
N PRO A 77 5.36 6.83 10.65
CA PRO A 77 3.98 6.70 11.13
C PRO A 77 3.32 8.06 11.38
N CYS A 78 2.01 8.12 11.12
CA CYS A 78 1.20 9.29 11.39
C CYS A 78 1.06 9.47 12.93
N PRO A 79 1.47 10.59 13.51
CA PRO A 79 1.30 10.83 14.94
C PRO A 79 -0.16 11.09 15.26
N ILE A 80 -0.73 10.30 16.17
CA ILE A 80 -2.11 10.39 16.63
C ILE A 80 -2.12 10.55 18.15
N THR A 81 -2.99 11.45 18.62
CA THR A 81 -3.21 11.69 20.05
C THR A 81 -4.64 11.28 20.42
N PRO A 82 -4.87 10.06 20.91
CA PRO A 82 -6.22 9.52 21.13
C PRO A 82 -7.13 10.41 21.99
N ARG A 83 -6.56 11.12 22.95
CA ARG A 83 -7.30 12.02 23.87
C ARG A 83 -7.96 13.21 23.17
N ASN A 84 -7.53 13.55 21.97
CA ASN A 84 -8.09 14.67 21.20
C ASN A 84 -9.34 14.25 20.42
N PHE A 85 -9.59 12.97 20.22
CA PHE A 85 -10.79 12.53 19.51
C PHE A 85 -12.06 12.87 20.29
N ARG A 86 -13.11 13.25 19.59
CA ARG A 86 -14.46 13.48 20.16
C ARG A 86 -15.03 12.19 20.75
N ASP A 87 -14.79 11.06 20.12
CA ASP A 87 -15.03 9.70 20.55
C ASP A 87 -13.75 8.90 20.28
N ILE A 88 -13.07 8.49 21.35
CA ILE A 88 -11.75 7.85 21.25
C ILE A 88 -11.84 6.57 20.43
N ARG A 89 -12.79 5.68 20.77
CA ARG A 89 -12.93 4.38 20.11
C ARG A 89 -13.22 4.52 18.63
N ARG A 90 -14.20 5.35 18.28
CA ARG A 90 -14.56 5.65 16.89
C ARG A 90 -13.44 6.36 16.16
N GLY A 91 -12.76 7.29 16.82
CA GLY A 91 -11.64 8.03 16.28
C GLY A 91 -10.48 7.13 15.90
N GLU A 92 -10.03 6.28 16.81
CA GLU A 92 -8.94 5.31 16.55
C GLU A 92 -9.34 4.32 15.45
N LEU A 93 -10.56 3.74 15.52
CA LEU A 93 -11.04 2.76 14.53
C LEU A 93 -11.07 3.33 13.11
N LEU A 94 -11.74 4.48 12.92
CA LEU A 94 -11.89 5.08 11.60
C LEU A 94 -10.56 5.62 11.06
N THR A 95 -9.71 6.13 11.94
CA THR A 95 -8.37 6.56 11.54
C THR A 95 -7.53 5.37 11.09
N ALA A 96 -7.53 4.25 11.82
CA ALA A 96 -6.81 3.05 11.43
C ALA A 96 -7.34 2.45 10.10
N LEU A 97 -8.65 2.49 9.85
CA LEU A 97 -9.24 2.03 8.60
C LEU A 97 -8.91 2.93 7.39
N ALA A 98 -8.64 4.22 7.63
CA ALA A 98 -8.49 5.20 6.55
C ALA A 98 -7.31 4.91 5.63
N GLY A 99 -6.16 4.46 6.17
CA GLY A 99 -4.99 4.06 5.40
C GLY A 99 -5.29 2.93 4.43
N PRO A 100 -5.68 1.74 4.93
CA PRO A 100 -6.05 0.62 4.06
C PRO A 100 -7.16 0.98 3.05
N ALA A 101 -8.21 1.68 3.47
CA ALA A 101 -9.28 2.10 2.58
C ALA A 101 -8.77 3.00 1.45
N SER A 102 -7.82 3.89 1.71
CA SER A 102 -7.21 4.73 0.69
C SER A 102 -6.40 3.91 -0.33
N ASN A 103 -5.71 2.88 0.11
CA ASN A 103 -5.00 1.97 -0.80
C ASN A 103 -5.98 1.20 -1.70
N LEU A 104 -7.08 0.67 -1.15
CA LEU A 104 -8.10 0.01 -1.97
C LEU A 104 -8.72 0.98 -3.00
N ALA A 105 -9.00 2.22 -2.59
CA ALA A 105 -9.50 3.26 -3.49
C ALA A 105 -8.48 3.58 -4.60
N MET A 106 -7.18 3.67 -4.29
CA MET A 106 -6.11 3.89 -5.26
C MET A 106 -6.00 2.75 -6.27
N ALA A 107 -6.10 1.49 -5.82
CA ALA A 107 -6.15 0.34 -6.72
C ALA A 107 -7.37 0.41 -7.66
N GLY A 108 -8.54 0.79 -7.13
CA GLY A 108 -9.75 1.00 -7.94
C GLY A 108 -9.59 2.12 -8.98
N VAL A 109 -8.98 3.25 -8.60
CA VAL A 109 -8.68 4.34 -9.54
C VAL A 109 -7.72 3.87 -10.63
N ALA A 110 -6.66 3.14 -10.28
CA ALA A 110 -5.72 2.59 -11.24
C ALA A 110 -6.40 1.62 -12.23
N LEU A 111 -7.31 0.75 -11.73
CA LEU A 111 -8.12 -0.12 -12.57
C LEU A 111 -8.99 0.68 -13.55
N LEU A 112 -9.71 1.69 -13.08
CA LEU A 112 -10.54 2.53 -13.95
C LEU A 112 -9.71 3.24 -15.02
N LEU A 113 -8.52 3.74 -14.68
CA LEU A 113 -7.62 4.37 -15.64
C LEU A 113 -7.07 3.36 -16.67
N LEU A 114 -6.80 2.12 -16.27
CA LEU A 114 -6.42 1.04 -17.20
C LEU A 114 -7.60 0.68 -18.13
N MET A 115 -8.83 0.66 -17.63
CA MET A 115 -10.02 0.44 -18.47
C MET A 115 -10.18 1.57 -19.50
N VAL A 116 -9.99 2.83 -19.09
CA VAL A 116 -9.97 3.96 -20.02
C VAL A 116 -8.87 3.78 -21.07
N LEU A 117 -7.67 3.40 -20.67
CA LEU A 117 -6.55 3.15 -21.57
C LEU A 117 -6.88 2.01 -22.56
N LYS A 118 -7.50 0.92 -22.06
CA LYS A 118 -7.90 -0.26 -22.85
C LYS A 118 -8.85 0.10 -23.97
N HIS A 119 -9.89 0.89 -23.68
CA HIS A 119 -11.01 1.11 -24.60
C HIS A 119 -10.90 2.38 -25.45
N LEU A 120 -10.24 3.42 -24.92
CA LEU A 120 -10.23 4.73 -25.58
C LEU A 120 -8.91 5.07 -26.26
N VAL A 121 -7.82 4.32 -25.98
CA VAL A 121 -6.51 4.66 -26.54
C VAL A 121 -6.00 3.54 -27.44
N PRO A 122 -5.73 3.81 -28.75
CA PRO A 122 -5.16 2.82 -29.66
C PRO A 122 -3.85 2.22 -29.11
N GLY A 123 -3.75 0.89 -29.07
CA GLY A 123 -2.59 0.18 -28.51
C GLY A 123 -2.60 0.04 -26.98
N GLY A 124 -3.60 0.60 -26.28
CA GLY A 124 -3.73 0.51 -24.83
C GLY A 124 -3.85 -0.93 -24.35
N TYR A 125 -4.71 -1.73 -24.98
CA TYR A 125 -4.90 -3.14 -24.60
C TYR A 125 -3.61 -3.96 -24.68
N VAL A 126 -2.85 -3.84 -25.77
CA VAL A 126 -1.57 -4.55 -25.94
C VAL A 126 -0.55 -4.11 -24.88
N SER A 127 -0.52 -2.81 -24.57
CA SER A 127 0.37 -2.27 -23.54
C SER A 127 0.02 -2.78 -22.15
N ILE A 128 -1.26 -2.99 -21.85
CA ILE A 128 -1.73 -3.57 -20.57
C ILE A 128 -1.34 -5.04 -20.48
N LEU A 129 -1.56 -5.83 -21.54
CA LEU A 129 -1.14 -7.23 -21.56
C LEU A 129 0.38 -7.37 -21.37
N ALA A 130 1.15 -6.49 -22.01
CA ALA A 130 2.59 -6.44 -21.84
C ALA A 130 2.99 -6.07 -20.40
N ALA A 131 2.28 -5.13 -19.74
CA ALA A 131 2.52 -4.76 -18.36
C ALA A 131 2.22 -5.92 -17.39
N MET A 132 1.10 -6.61 -17.59
CA MET A 132 0.74 -7.80 -16.79
C MET A 132 1.79 -8.90 -16.96
N ALA A 133 2.13 -9.27 -18.19
CA ALA A 133 3.14 -10.30 -18.46
C ALA A 133 4.52 -9.93 -17.91
N THR A 134 4.91 -8.66 -17.97
CA THR A 134 6.18 -8.20 -17.40
C THR A 134 6.19 -8.27 -15.88
N ALA A 135 5.07 -7.98 -15.23
CA ALA A 135 4.92 -8.12 -13.79
C ALA A 135 5.02 -9.60 -13.36
N ASP A 136 4.60 -10.53 -14.22
CA ASP A 136 4.76 -11.99 -14.04
C ASP A 136 6.13 -12.50 -14.52
N HIS A 137 7.13 -11.62 -14.68
CA HIS A 137 8.50 -11.93 -15.12
C HIS A 137 8.63 -12.53 -16.53
N VAL A 138 7.65 -12.31 -17.39
CA VAL A 138 7.74 -12.70 -18.81
C VAL A 138 8.57 -11.66 -19.57
N ALA A 139 9.66 -12.10 -20.20
CA ALA A 139 10.48 -11.24 -21.04
C ALA A 139 9.76 -10.89 -22.35
N LEU A 140 9.59 -9.60 -22.62
CA LEU A 140 8.97 -9.10 -23.83
C LEU A 140 9.84 -8.01 -24.49
N ASP A 141 9.76 -7.91 -25.81
CA ASP A 141 10.31 -6.75 -26.52
C ASP A 141 9.33 -5.57 -26.40
N LEU A 142 9.67 -4.63 -25.52
CA LEU A 142 8.83 -3.49 -25.16
C LEU A 142 9.12 -2.24 -25.99
N GLY A 143 10.12 -2.29 -26.88
CA GLY A 143 10.62 -1.11 -27.62
C GLY A 143 9.61 -0.42 -28.54
N ALA A 144 8.57 -1.13 -28.97
CA ALA A 144 7.50 -0.60 -29.83
C ALA A 144 6.27 -0.08 -29.08
N LEU A 145 6.15 -0.31 -27.78
CA LEU A 145 4.93 -0.03 -27.01
C LEU A 145 5.00 1.31 -26.28
N ARG A 146 4.60 2.39 -26.96
CA ARG A 146 4.63 3.77 -26.41
C ARG A 146 3.85 3.95 -25.09
N LEU A 147 2.78 3.19 -24.89
CA LEU A 147 1.91 3.29 -23.71
C LEU A 147 2.32 2.35 -22.57
N PHE A 148 3.30 1.47 -22.81
CA PHE A 148 3.78 0.52 -21.82
C PHE A 148 4.18 1.17 -20.46
N PRO A 149 4.93 2.29 -20.41
CA PRO A 149 5.30 2.90 -19.15
C PRO A 149 4.08 3.33 -18.31
N ILE A 150 3.05 3.88 -18.95
CA ILE A 150 1.81 4.29 -18.28
C ILE A 150 1.03 3.06 -17.82
N ALA A 151 0.87 2.05 -18.67
CA ALA A 151 0.20 0.80 -18.33
C ALA A 151 0.92 0.11 -17.15
N MET A 152 2.25 0.10 -17.14
CA MET A 152 3.06 -0.50 -16.10
C MET A 152 2.94 0.24 -14.76
N LEU A 153 2.99 1.58 -14.76
CA LEU A 153 2.76 2.39 -13.56
C LEU A 153 1.38 2.14 -12.95
N LEU A 154 0.35 2.11 -13.78
CA LEU A 154 -1.02 1.87 -13.32
C LEU A 154 -1.20 0.44 -12.82
N TYR A 155 -0.59 -0.55 -13.48
CA TYR A 155 -0.69 -1.94 -13.05
C TYR A 155 0.07 -2.18 -11.73
N TYR A 156 1.26 -1.61 -11.56
CA TYR A 156 1.92 -1.57 -10.25
C TYR A 156 1.09 -0.79 -9.22
N GLY A 157 0.34 0.23 -9.66
CA GLY A 157 -0.65 0.93 -8.85
C GLY A 157 -1.69 -0.03 -8.26
N ILE A 158 -2.17 -0.99 -9.03
CA ILE A 158 -3.06 -2.06 -8.53
C ILE A 158 -2.29 -2.98 -7.58
N LEU A 159 -1.20 -3.60 -8.03
CA LEU A 159 -0.46 -4.62 -7.28
C LEU A 159 -0.04 -4.12 -5.90
N ILE A 160 0.63 -2.97 -5.85
CA ILE A 160 1.20 -2.42 -4.61
C ILE A 160 0.10 -1.94 -3.66
N ASN A 161 -0.93 -1.26 -4.17
CA ASN A 161 -1.99 -0.78 -3.30
C ASN A 161 -2.87 -1.91 -2.76
N LEU A 162 -3.15 -2.97 -3.52
CA LEU A 162 -3.83 -4.16 -3.00
C LEU A 162 -2.97 -4.88 -1.96
N LEU A 163 -1.67 -4.99 -2.19
CA LEU A 163 -0.75 -5.57 -1.21
C LEU A 163 -0.75 -4.77 0.09
N LEU A 164 -0.63 -3.44 0.02
CA LEU A 164 -0.66 -2.57 1.20
C LEU A 164 -2.00 -2.61 1.93
N PHE A 165 -3.11 -2.71 1.18
CA PHE A 165 -4.45 -2.89 1.76
C PHE A 165 -4.54 -4.17 2.59
N VAL A 166 -4.20 -5.31 2.00
CA VAL A 166 -4.28 -6.61 2.68
C VAL A 166 -3.27 -6.68 3.84
N PHE A 167 -2.03 -6.23 3.60
CA PHE A 167 -0.96 -6.26 4.59
C PHE A 167 -1.31 -5.44 5.84
N ASN A 168 -1.79 -4.20 5.65
CA ASN A 168 -2.13 -3.34 6.78
C ASN A 168 -3.40 -3.77 7.53
N LEU A 169 -4.26 -4.61 6.93
CA LEU A 169 -5.40 -5.20 7.64
C LEU A 169 -5.04 -6.43 8.47
N VAL A 170 -3.81 -6.95 8.37
CA VAL A 170 -3.35 -8.03 9.23
C VAL A 170 -3.39 -7.57 10.69
N PRO A 171 -4.07 -8.32 11.59
CA PRO A 171 -4.21 -7.92 12.98
C PRO A 171 -2.94 -8.23 13.79
N LEU A 172 -1.83 -7.57 13.45
CA LEU A 172 -0.54 -7.73 14.14
C LEU A 172 0.13 -6.37 14.33
N PRO A 173 0.51 -5.97 15.56
CA PRO A 173 1.29 -4.76 15.77
C PRO A 173 2.62 -4.81 15.01
N PRO A 174 3.03 -3.73 14.32
CA PRO A 174 2.51 -2.36 14.40
C PRO A 174 1.52 -1.97 13.28
N LEU A 175 0.89 -2.93 12.59
CA LEU A 175 -0.02 -2.68 11.45
C LEU A 175 -1.37 -2.11 11.88
N ASP A 176 -2.07 -1.42 10.97
CA ASP A 176 -3.37 -0.78 11.24
C ASP A 176 -4.44 -1.77 11.71
N GLY A 177 -4.43 -2.99 11.16
CA GLY A 177 -5.31 -4.08 11.58
C GLY A 177 -5.21 -4.39 13.06
N SER A 178 -4.05 -4.17 13.67
CA SER A 178 -3.89 -4.32 15.11
C SER A 178 -4.62 -3.24 15.90
N MET A 179 -4.61 -2.01 15.43
CA MET A 179 -5.33 -0.91 16.05
C MET A 179 -6.85 -1.11 15.91
N ILE A 180 -7.28 -1.66 14.77
CA ILE A 180 -8.69 -2.04 14.54
C ILE A 180 -9.10 -3.12 15.53
N LEU A 181 -8.34 -4.23 15.62
CA LEU A 181 -8.64 -5.34 16.52
C LEU A 181 -8.66 -4.91 17.99
N SER A 182 -7.73 -4.06 18.40
CA SER A 182 -7.65 -3.52 19.77
C SER A 182 -8.97 -2.87 20.24
N GLN A 183 -9.75 -2.28 19.32
CA GLN A 183 -11.03 -1.65 19.69
C GLN A 183 -12.12 -2.64 20.11
N PHE A 184 -11.92 -3.92 19.83
CA PHE A 184 -12.88 -5.00 20.15
C PHE A 184 -12.40 -5.91 21.29
N LEU A 185 -11.14 -5.75 21.74
CA LEU A 185 -10.57 -6.57 22.79
C LEU A 185 -10.88 -6.00 24.20
N PRO A 186 -11.12 -6.87 25.19
CA PRO A 186 -11.11 -6.46 26.59
C PRO A 186 -9.75 -5.86 27.00
N PRO A 187 -9.71 -4.88 27.92
CA PRO A 187 -8.46 -4.16 28.25
C PRO A 187 -7.30 -5.06 28.67
N GLN A 188 -7.58 -6.15 29.39
CA GLN A 188 -6.54 -7.09 29.84
C GLN A 188 -5.92 -7.86 28.66
N ILE A 189 -6.76 -8.25 27.70
CA ILE A 189 -6.32 -8.97 26.48
C ILE A 189 -5.59 -7.99 25.56
N ASP A 190 -6.10 -6.77 25.38
CA ASP A 190 -5.45 -5.74 24.56
C ASP A 190 -4.03 -5.41 25.07
N GLN A 191 -3.85 -5.31 26.39
CA GLN A 191 -2.53 -5.08 26.97
C GLN A 191 -1.54 -6.23 26.67
N ALA A 192 -1.99 -7.48 26.77
CA ALA A 192 -1.18 -8.65 26.43
C ALA A 192 -0.90 -8.71 24.92
N TYR A 193 -1.90 -8.43 24.10
CA TYR A 193 -1.80 -8.42 22.64
C TYR A 193 -0.77 -7.37 22.14
N ARG A 194 -0.80 -6.16 22.67
CA ARG A 194 0.17 -5.11 22.33
C ARG A 194 1.60 -5.49 22.72
N ARG A 195 1.81 -6.38 23.71
CA ARG A 195 3.13 -6.90 24.09
C ARG A 195 3.73 -7.85 23.05
N ILE A 196 2.91 -8.48 22.19
CA ILE A 196 3.40 -9.29 21.06
C ILE A 196 4.29 -8.41 20.17
N GLY A 197 3.87 -7.18 19.90
CA GLY A 197 4.65 -6.11 19.31
C GLY A 197 5.50 -6.55 18.10
N LEU A 198 6.71 -6.07 18.06
CA LEU A 198 7.66 -6.33 16.96
C LEU A 198 7.97 -7.83 16.75
N TRP A 199 7.96 -8.64 17.82
CA TRP A 199 8.26 -10.07 17.69
C TRP A 199 7.20 -10.84 16.90
N GLY A 200 5.92 -10.54 17.11
CA GLY A 200 4.83 -11.10 16.32
C GLY A 200 4.93 -10.70 14.86
N PHE A 201 5.29 -9.44 14.60
CA PHE A 201 5.50 -8.92 13.27
C PHE A 201 6.68 -9.62 12.55
N LEU A 202 7.81 -9.80 13.22
CA LEU A 202 8.96 -10.52 12.66
C LEU A 202 8.62 -11.97 12.35
N LEU A 203 7.91 -12.65 13.25
CA LEU A 203 7.45 -14.02 13.01
C LEU A 203 6.49 -14.10 11.82
N PHE A 204 5.56 -13.14 11.72
CA PHE A 204 4.67 -13.02 10.56
C PHE A 204 5.45 -12.79 9.27
N PHE A 205 6.53 -12.04 9.30
CA PHE A 205 7.38 -11.80 8.11
C PHE A 205 8.01 -13.10 7.61
N ILE A 206 8.39 -13.99 8.53
CA ILE A 206 9.01 -15.29 8.19
C ILE A 206 7.97 -16.29 7.68
N LEU A 207 6.77 -16.30 8.28
CA LEU A 207 5.76 -17.33 8.05
C LEU A 207 4.53 -16.84 7.27
N GLY A 208 4.33 -15.53 7.22
CA GLY A 208 3.05 -14.92 6.79
C GLY A 208 2.84 -14.79 5.30
N GLY A 209 3.86 -15.02 4.46
CA GLY A 209 3.71 -14.85 3.02
C GLY A 209 2.56 -15.69 2.41
N ARG A 210 2.39 -16.93 2.90
CA ARG A 210 1.27 -17.79 2.48
C ARG A 210 -0.08 -17.28 2.97
N ILE A 211 -0.12 -16.70 4.18
CA ILE A 211 -1.35 -16.16 4.77
C ILE A 211 -1.78 -14.90 4.00
N LEU A 212 -0.82 -14.05 3.64
CA LEU A 212 -1.09 -12.88 2.79
C LEU A 212 -1.67 -13.31 1.44
N GLY A 213 -1.10 -14.33 0.79
CA GLY A 213 -1.56 -14.85 -0.48
C GLY A 213 -3.03 -15.30 -0.45
N ILE A 214 -3.49 -15.90 0.65
CA ILE A 214 -4.89 -16.34 0.78
C ILE A 214 -5.89 -15.17 0.55
N PHE A 215 -5.53 -13.95 0.96
CA PHE A 215 -6.39 -12.78 0.80
C PHE A 215 -6.01 -11.94 -0.43
N TYR A 216 -4.73 -11.84 -0.74
CA TYR A 216 -4.21 -11.03 -1.84
C TYR A 216 -4.56 -11.64 -3.21
N ASP A 217 -4.31 -12.94 -3.40
CA ASP A 217 -4.46 -13.59 -4.71
C ASP A 217 -5.92 -13.57 -5.22
N PRO A 218 -6.96 -13.87 -4.42
CA PRO A 218 -8.34 -13.74 -4.87
C PRO A 218 -8.73 -12.30 -5.22
N LEU A 219 -8.23 -11.33 -4.44
CA LEU A 219 -8.51 -9.92 -4.68
C LEU A 219 -7.84 -9.44 -5.97
N LEU A 220 -6.57 -9.76 -6.17
CA LEU A 220 -5.85 -9.47 -7.41
C LEU A 220 -6.50 -10.19 -8.60
N GLY A 221 -6.91 -11.45 -8.41
CA GLY A 221 -7.65 -12.21 -9.41
C GLY A 221 -8.95 -11.52 -9.85
N ALA A 222 -9.71 -10.95 -8.91
CA ALA A 222 -10.91 -10.19 -9.22
C ALA A 222 -10.60 -8.90 -10.04
N PHE A 223 -9.53 -8.17 -9.69
CA PHE A 223 -9.09 -7.00 -10.44
C PHE A 223 -8.62 -7.37 -11.86
N ASN A 224 -7.82 -8.43 -12.00
CA ASN A 224 -7.36 -8.92 -13.30
C ASN A 224 -8.51 -9.43 -14.16
N HIS A 225 -9.48 -10.13 -13.54
CA HIS A 225 -10.69 -10.56 -14.25
C HIS A 225 -11.51 -9.36 -14.76
N ALA A 226 -11.72 -8.35 -13.91
CA ALA A 226 -12.41 -7.13 -14.32
C ALA A 226 -11.67 -6.43 -15.48
N LEU A 227 -10.34 -6.34 -15.41
CA LEU A 227 -9.52 -5.74 -16.47
C LEU A 227 -9.58 -6.56 -17.77
N ALA A 228 -9.71 -7.88 -17.70
CA ALA A 228 -9.78 -8.75 -18.86
C ALA A 228 -11.17 -8.71 -19.52
N THR A 229 -12.25 -8.67 -18.73
CA THR A 229 -13.64 -8.85 -19.21
C THR A 229 -14.38 -7.56 -19.49
N LEU A 230 -14.17 -6.53 -18.68
CA LEU A 230 -14.75 -5.18 -18.88
C LEU A 230 -13.81 -4.32 -19.73
#